data_591bec311c147ee9901741f745f1019a
#
_entry.id   591bec311c147ee9901741f745f1019a
#
_cell.length_a   1.000
_cell.length_b   1.000
_cell.length_c   1.000
_cell.angle_alpha   90.00
_cell.angle_beta   90.00
_cell.angle_gamma   90.00
#
_symmetry.space_group_name_H-M   'P 1'
#
loop_
_entity.id
_entity.type
_entity.pdbx_description
1 polymer ?
#
loop_
_entity_poly.entity_id
_entity_poly.type
_entity_poly.pdbx_seq_one_letter_code
_entity_poly.pdbx_strand_id
1 'polypeptide(L)'
;MLPDDLRAALDHALARHSPQELARSVARLTERYRGGATGKTGEAGATGESAHIRGQADVAAYAAYRMPATYEAAALAMRHAAARVPGFAPVSQLDAGGGTGAAIWAAGATWPSLRQVTVIERDPQIIDLGRRLARTAQAAGVRGTAWRQAAVGAGLDRPRADLATMSYALGELPERDRADVVRWLARDAAMVLVVEPGTPAGYATIAAAREVLLAEGLSVVAPCPHDRACPIEPGRDWCHFSVRLPRTSLHRQVKAGTLSFEDEKFAYVAATARPAPAPAADRVLRHPQKRKGVVSLRLCTDADGIRDVLVSKRQGELYRRARDVGWGDAWDAAGDAARDAARPAADLG
;
A
#
# COMPACT_ATOMS: atom_id res chain seq x y z
N MET A 1 -11.99 3.50 1.38
CA MET A 1 -12.97 3.90 0.35
C MET A 1 -12.48 5.19 -0.31
N LEU A 2 -12.51 5.27 -1.65
CA LEU A 2 -12.06 6.47 -2.37
C LEU A 2 -12.75 7.73 -1.85
N PRO A 3 -12.02 8.86 -1.69
CA PRO A 3 -12.62 10.16 -1.42
C PRO A 3 -13.65 10.53 -2.49
N ASP A 4 -14.71 11.22 -2.10
CA ASP A 4 -15.82 11.57 -3.02
C ASP A 4 -15.37 12.46 -4.17
N ASP A 5 -14.48 13.42 -3.90
CA ASP A 5 -13.86 14.30 -4.89
C ASP A 5 -12.99 13.52 -5.90
N LEU A 6 -12.20 12.54 -5.45
CA LEU A 6 -11.44 11.66 -6.34
C LEU A 6 -12.37 10.80 -7.20
N ARG A 7 -13.40 10.22 -6.60
CA ARG A 7 -14.37 9.40 -7.33
C ARG A 7 -15.07 10.22 -8.42
N ALA A 8 -15.57 11.39 -8.08
CA ALA A 8 -16.22 12.30 -9.05
C ALA A 8 -15.27 12.72 -10.17
N ALA A 9 -13.98 13.00 -9.85
CA ALA A 9 -12.97 13.34 -10.85
C ALA A 9 -12.68 12.19 -11.82
N LEU A 10 -12.58 10.96 -11.32
CA LEU A 10 -12.41 9.77 -12.15
C LEU A 10 -13.62 9.54 -13.04
N ASP A 11 -14.82 9.60 -12.49
CA ASP A 11 -16.07 9.44 -13.27
C ASP A 11 -16.15 10.49 -14.39
N HIS A 12 -15.79 11.74 -14.11
CA HIS A 12 -15.76 12.82 -15.12
C HIS A 12 -14.68 12.56 -16.21
N ALA A 13 -13.50 12.08 -15.82
CA ALA A 13 -12.45 11.76 -16.79
C ALA A 13 -12.86 10.61 -17.72
N LEU A 14 -13.59 9.63 -17.20
CA LEU A 14 -14.07 8.46 -17.93
C LEU A 14 -15.27 8.76 -18.83
N ALA A 15 -16.16 9.68 -18.43
CA ALA A 15 -17.35 10.05 -19.20
C ALA A 15 -17.05 10.59 -20.61
N ARG A 16 -15.79 10.97 -20.88
CA ARG A 16 -15.32 11.43 -22.20
C ARG A 16 -15.02 10.33 -23.19
N HIS A 17 -15.06 9.07 -22.75
CA HIS A 17 -14.71 7.90 -23.54
C HIS A 17 -15.90 6.91 -23.59
N SER A 18 -16.08 6.25 -24.72
CA SER A 18 -17.12 5.22 -24.80
C SER A 18 -16.78 4.00 -23.94
N PRO A 19 -17.78 3.33 -23.33
CA PRO A 19 -17.55 2.12 -22.54
C PRO A 19 -16.79 1.02 -23.32
N GLN A 20 -17.00 0.94 -24.64
CA GLN A 20 -16.34 -0.03 -25.49
C GLN A 20 -14.86 0.29 -25.71
N GLU A 21 -14.48 1.57 -25.84
CA GLU A 21 -13.08 1.99 -25.91
C GLU A 21 -12.35 1.70 -24.60
N LEU A 22 -12.95 2.06 -23.47
CA LEU A 22 -12.40 1.78 -22.15
C LEU A 22 -12.22 0.27 -21.93
N ALA A 23 -13.22 -0.55 -22.27
CA ALA A 23 -13.14 -2.00 -22.15
C ALA A 23 -12.00 -2.60 -22.98
N ARG A 24 -11.85 -2.16 -24.24
CA ARG A 24 -10.72 -2.59 -25.11
C ARG A 24 -9.37 -2.17 -24.54
N SER A 25 -9.26 -0.96 -24.00
CA SER A 25 -8.04 -0.46 -23.39
C SER A 25 -7.67 -1.25 -22.12
N VAL A 26 -8.64 -1.53 -21.24
CA VAL A 26 -8.43 -2.36 -20.05
C VAL A 26 -8.05 -3.80 -20.41
N ALA A 27 -8.69 -4.41 -21.40
CA ALA A 27 -8.33 -5.76 -21.84
C ALA A 27 -6.87 -5.83 -22.28
N ARG A 28 -6.42 -4.89 -23.13
CA ARG A 28 -5.01 -4.78 -23.54
C ARG A 28 -4.05 -4.62 -22.36
N LEU A 29 -4.39 -3.75 -21.40
CA LEU A 29 -3.58 -3.53 -20.19
C LEU A 29 -3.52 -4.81 -19.34
N THR A 30 -4.65 -5.48 -19.13
CA THR A 30 -4.74 -6.71 -18.31
C THR A 30 -3.97 -7.88 -18.90
N GLU A 31 -4.03 -8.09 -20.21
CA GLU A 31 -3.27 -9.16 -20.90
C GLU A 31 -1.77 -8.99 -20.70
N ARG A 32 -1.28 -7.76 -20.74
CA ARG A 32 0.14 -7.45 -20.51
C ARG A 32 0.58 -7.67 -19.07
N TYR A 33 -0.24 -7.26 -18.09
CA TYR A 33 0.03 -7.55 -16.69
C TYR A 33 0.08 -9.06 -16.40
N ARG A 34 -0.75 -9.85 -17.07
CA ARG A 34 -0.73 -11.32 -16.95
C ARG A 34 0.42 -11.96 -17.75
N GLY A 35 0.74 -11.44 -18.91
CA GLY A 35 1.83 -11.94 -19.77
C GLY A 35 3.22 -11.71 -19.16
N GLY A 36 3.44 -10.59 -18.50
CA GLY A 36 4.68 -10.32 -17.76
C GLY A 36 4.89 -11.23 -16.54
N ALA A 37 3.81 -11.73 -15.94
CA ALA A 37 3.86 -12.64 -14.79
C ALA A 37 4.11 -14.12 -15.19
N THR A 38 3.96 -14.50 -16.46
CA THR A 38 4.09 -15.90 -16.96
C THR A 38 5.29 -16.14 -17.86
N GLY A 39 6.20 -15.16 -18.02
CA GLY A 39 7.40 -15.28 -18.86
C GLY A 39 8.34 -16.37 -18.37
N LYS A 40 8.18 -17.59 -18.92
CA LYS A 40 9.22 -18.64 -18.96
C LYS A 40 10.29 -18.21 -19.96
N THR A 41 11.20 -17.34 -19.57
CA THR A 41 12.57 -17.22 -20.13
C THR A 41 13.27 -16.05 -19.42
N GLY A 42 14.45 -16.29 -18.92
CA GLY A 42 15.25 -15.44 -18.04
C GLY A 42 15.88 -14.20 -18.70
N GLU A 43 15.11 -13.45 -19.45
CA GLU A 43 15.43 -12.10 -19.88
C GLU A 43 14.20 -11.22 -19.60
N ALA A 44 14.14 -10.72 -18.38
CA ALA A 44 13.30 -9.59 -18.05
C ALA A 44 13.86 -8.37 -18.79
N GLY A 45 13.45 -8.23 -20.02
CA GLY A 45 13.70 -7.03 -20.82
C GLY A 45 13.05 -5.86 -20.08
N ALA A 46 13.88 -4.93 -19.63
CA ALA A 46 13.50 -3.66 -19.03
C ALA A 46 12.82 -2.77 -20.09
N THR A 47 11.60 -3.11 -20.48
CA THR A 47 10.72 -2.21 -21.24
C THR A 47 9.62 -1.78 -20.29
N GLY A 48 9.89 -0.69 -19.61
CA GLY A 48 8.97 -0.07 -18.68
C GLY A 48 7.59 0.14 -19.31
N GLU A 49 6.56 -0.21 -18.57
CA GLU A 49 5.17 -0.36 -19.01
C GLU A 49 4.50 0.92 -19.56
N SER A 50 5.01 2.11 -19.25
CA SER A 50 4.55 3.38 -19.83
C SER A 50 4.77 3.48 -21.36
N ALA A 51 5.64 2.67 -21.94
CA ALA A 51 5.96 2.75 -23.39
C ALA A 51 4.79 2.36 -24.29
N HIS A 52 3.61 2.03 -23.76
CA HIS A 52 2.52 1.45 -24.54
C HIS A 52 1.14 2.11 -24.36
N ILE A 53 1.06 3.22 -23.66
CA ILE A 53 -0.14 4.06 -23.63
C ILE A 53 -0.23 4.76 -24.97
N ARG A 54 -1.23 4.38 -25.79
CA ARG A 54 -1.37 4.87 -27.18
C ARG A 54 -2.33 6.05 -27.31
N GLY A 55 -2.87 6.58 -26.21
CA GLY A 55 -3.80 7.69 -26.25
C GLY A 55 -4.56 7.94 -24.97
N GLN A 56 -5.37 9.00 -24.97
CA GLN A 56 -6.11 9.46 -23.79
C GLN A 56 -7.08 8.38 -23.23
N ALA A 57 -7.65 7.54 -24.09
CA ALA A 57 -8.51 6.46 -23.67
C ALA A 57 -7.75 5.38 -22.87
N ASP A 58 -6.50 5.08 -23.25
CA ASP A 58 -5.66 4.13 -22.52
C ASP A 58 -5.26 4.70 -21.16
N VAL A 59 -4.94 5.99 -21.10
CA VAL A 59 -4.62 6.68 -19.82
C VAL A 59 -5.83 6.69 -18.89
N ALA A 60 -7.01 7.01 -19.41
CA ALA A 60 -8.25 7.02 -18.64
C ALA A 60 -8.61 5.60 -18.13
N ALA A 61 -8.49 4.59 -19.00
CA ALA A 61 -8.71 3.20 -18.66
C ALA A 61 -7.71 2.70 -17.60
N TYR A 62 -6.44 3.06 -17.73
CA TYR A 62 -5.40 2.77 -16.72
C TYR A 62 -5.77 3.37 -15.37
N ALA A 63 -6.11 4.66 -15.34
CA ALA A 63 -6.50 5.33 -14.11
C ALA A 63 -7.72 4.67 -13.47
N ALA A 64 -8.76 4.38 -14.25
CA ALA A 64 -9.97 3.73 -13.76
C ALA A 64 -9.69 2.34 -13.15
N TYR A 65 -8.74 1.63 -13.73
CA TYR A 65 -8.40 0.27 -13.33
C TYR A 65 -7.44 0.23 -12.14
N ARG A 66 -6.35 1.02 -12.20
CA ARG A 66 -5.25 0.93 -11.23
C ARG A 66 -5.39 1.89 -10.05
N MET A 67 -5.86 3.11 -10.28
CA MET A 67 -5.85 4.14 -9.25
C MET A 67 -6.67 3.79 -8.01
N PRO A 68 -7.89 3.20 -8.10
CA PRO A 68 -8.62 2.78 -6.91
C PRO A 68 -7.88 1.70 -6.10
N ALA A 69 -7.27 0.72 -6.79
CA ALA A 69 -6.55 -0.36 -6.15
C ALA A 69 -5.29 0.16 -5.44
N THR A 70 -4.49 0.96 -6.13
CA THR A 70 -3.28 1.59 -5.57
C THR A 70 -3.62 2.53 -4.39
N TYR A 71 -4.71 3.31 -4.52
CA TYR A 71 -5.17 4.19 -3.44
C TYR A 71 -5.50 3.39 -2.18
N GLU A 72 -6.33 2.35 -2.28
CA GLU A 72 -6.77 1.59 -1.10
C GLU A 72 -5.60 0.83 -0.45
N ALA A 73 -4.70 0.25 -1.25
CA ALA A 73 -3.50 -0.42 -0.74
C ALA A 73 -2.58 0.58 -0.01
N ALA A 74 -2.28 1.72 -0.64
CA ALA A 74 -1.46 2.77 -0.04
C ALA A 74 -2.13 3.36 1.22
N ALA A 75 -3.45 3.63 1.17
CA ALA A 75 -4.20 4.16 2.31
C ALA A 75 -4.22 3.18 3.49
N LEU A 76 -4.35 1.87 3.25
CA LEU A 76 -4.27 0.89 4.33
C LEU A 76 -2.87 0.83 4.94
N ALA A 77 -1.83 0.79 4.10
CA ALA A 77 -0.44 0.81 4.55
C ALA A 77 -0.12 2.10 5.36
N MET A 78 -0.58 3.26 4.89
CA MET A 78 -0.42 4.54 5.58
C MET A 78 -1.16 4.59 6.91
N ARG A 79 -2.40 4.05 6.99
CA ARG A 79 -3.13 3.94 8.26
C ARG A 79 -2.40 3.07 9.28
N HIS A 80 -1.81 1.95 8.84
CA HIS A 80 -1.01 1.11 9.72
C HIS A 80 0.24 1.84 10.24
N ALA A 81 0.92 2.59 9.37
CA ALA A 81 2.07 3.41 9.76
C ALA A 81 1.66 4.56 10.71
N ALA A 82 0.57 5.28 10.41
CA ALA A 82 0.06 6.36 11.23
C ALA A 82 -0.38 5.89 12.64
N ALA A 83 -1.04 4.73 12.71
CA ALA A 83 -1.41 4.11 14.00
C ALA A 83 -0.18 3.74 14.83
N ARG A 84 0.92 3.40 14.19
CA ARG A 84 2.17 3.02 14.87
C ARG A 84 3.01 4.22 15.29
N VAL A 85 2.89 5.35 14.56
CA VAL A 85 3.60 6.62 14.85
C VAL A 85 2.59 7.77 14.93
N PRO A 86 1.77 7.85 15.99
CA PRO A 86 0.65 8.79 16.06
C PRO A 86 1.09 10.27 16.04
N GLY A 87 2.33 10.57 16.43
CA GLY A 87 2.90 11.92 16.35
C GLY A 87 3.50 12.30 15.00
N PHE A 88 3.43 11.42 13.99
CA PHE A 88 3.91 11.73 12.65
C PHE A 88 2.88 12.58 11.89
N ALA A 89 3.26 13.82 11.58
CA ALA A 89 2.43 14.80 10.89
C ALA A 89 3.24 15.43 9.74
N PRO A 90 3.40 14.72 8.60
CA PRO A 90 4.22 15.18 7.49
C PRO A 90 3.63 16.44 6.87
N VAL A 91 4.47 17.43 6.59
CA VAL A 91 4.12 18.65 5.84
C VAL A 91 4.40 18.46 4.35
N SER A 92 5.38 17.61 4.04
CA SER A 92 5.85 17.39 2.67
C SER A 92 5.87 15.91 2.29
N GLN A 93 5.54 15.62 1.00
CA GLN A 93 5.60 14.28 0.41
C GLN A 93 6.33 14.31 -0.94
N LEU A 94 7.17 13.30 -1.12
CA LEU A 94 7.71 12.89 -2.43
C LEU A 94 7.09 11.56 -2.82
N ASP A 95 6.42 11.50 -3.97
CA ASP A 95 5.87 10.27 -4.54
C ASP A 95 6.65 9.89 -5.81
N ALA A 96 7.46 8.85 -5.73
CA ALA A 96 8.35 8.42 -6.80
C ALA A 96 7.69 7.34 -7.66
N GLY A 97 7.60 7.59 -8.97
CA GLY A 97 6.81 6.75 -9.88
C GLY A 97 5.33 6.83 -9.55
N GLY A 98 4.84 8.03 -9.21
CA GLY A 98 3.52 8.22 -8.61
C GLY A 98 2.33 8.02 -9.54
N GLY A 99 2.57 7.75 -10.82
CA GLY A 99 1.50 7.49 -11.77
C GLY A 99 0.50 8.65 -11.84
N THR A 100 -0.77 8.34 -11.69
CA THR A 100 -1.86 9.35 -11.62
C THR A 100 -2.04 9.96 -10.23
N GLY A 101 -1.16 9.64 -9.26
CA GLY A 101 -1.15 10.23 -7.94
C GLY A 101 -1.96 9.50 -6.87
N ALA A 102 -2.19 8.20 -7.01
CA ALA A 102 -2.98 7.45 -6.03
C ALA A 102 -2.45 7.57 -4.59
N ALA A 103 -1.12 7.50 -4.41
CA ALA A 103 -0.51 7.59 -3.10
C ALA A 103 -0.58 9.01 -2.49
N ILE A 104 -0.58 10.07 -3.29
CA ILE A 104 -0.74 11.43 -2.74
C ILE A 104 -2.16 11.68 -2.22
N TRP A 105 -3.17 11.11 -2.87
CA TRP A 105 -4.54 11.15 -2.36
C TRP A 105 -4.68 10.35 -1.06
N ALA A 106 -4.05 9.18 -0.96
CA ALA A 106 -4.02 8.38 0.25
C ALA A 106 -3.31 9.10 1.41
N ALA A 107 -2.19 9.78 1.13
CA ALA A 107 -1.46 10.57 2.10
C ALA A 107 -2.26 11.78 2.58
N GLY A 108 -2.91 12.53 1.67
CA GLY A 108 -3.76 13.66 2.01
C GLY A 108 -4.96 13.28 2.88
N ALA A 109 -5.53 12.09 2.68
CA ALA A 109 -6.61 11.55 3.50
C ALA A 109 -6.11 11.05 4.87
N THR A 110 -4.86 10.56 4.96
CA THR A 110 -4.28 10.03 6.20
C THR A 110 -3.70 11.14 7.07
N TRP A 111 -3.03 12.13 6.47
CA TRP A 111 -2.34 13.21 7.16
C TRP A 111 -2.81 14.58 6.69
N PRO A 112 -3.78 15.19 7.37
CA PRO A 112 -4.28 16.52 7.03
C PRO A 112 -3.24 17.65 7.14
N SER A 113 -2.08 17.37 7.73
CA SER A 113 -0.93 18.28 7.82
C SER A 113 -0.21 18.49 6.48
N LEU A 114 -0.43 17.63 5.49
CA LEU A 114 0.26 17.64 4.20
C LEU A 114 -0.04 18.93 3.42
N ARG A 115 1.03 19.62 2.96
CA ARG A 115 0.93 20.90 2.23
C ARG A 115 1.72 20.92 0.93
N GLN A 116 2.90 20.30 0.92
CA GLN A 116 3.82 20.29 -0.21
C GLN A 116 3.95 18.87 -0.75
N VAL A 117 3.53 18.67 -1.98
CA VAL A 117 3.57 17.35 -2.62
C VAL A 117 4.30 17.47 -3.95
N THR A 118 5.25 16.59 -4.16
CA THR A 118 5.97 16.42 -5.43
C THR A 118 5.77 15.00 -5.93
N VAL A 119 5.29 14.85 -7.15
CA VAL A 119 5.22 13.58 -7.87
C VAL A 119 6.29 13.55 -8.95
N ILE A 120 7.06 12.47 -9.00
CA ILE A 120 7.97 12.16 -10.09
C ILE A 120 7.36 11.05 -10.92
N GLU A 121 7.11 11.30 -12.20
CA GLU A 121 6.54 10.35 -13.14
C GLU A 121 7.18 10.58 -14.53
N ARG A 122 7.42 9.53 -15.28
CA ARG A 122 8.09 9.64 -16.59
C ARG A 122 7.13 9.93 -17.75
N ASP A 123 5.89 9.44 -17.65
CA ASP A 123 4.92 9.53 -18.74
C ASP A 123 4.14 10.84 -18.68
N PRO A 124 4.27 11.73 -19.70
CA PRO A 124 3.59 13.01 -19.70
C PRO A 124 2.06 12.89 -19.76
N GLN A 125 1.50 11.85 -20.38
CA GLN A 125 0.06 11.66 -20.48
C GLN A 125 -0.54 11.27 -19.13
N ILE A 126 0.18 10.42 -18.38
CA ILE A 126 -0.18 10.05 -16.99
C ILE A 126 -0.12 11.29 -16.09
N ILE A 127 0.95 12.09 -16.20
CA ILE A 127 1.11 13.36 -15.47
C ILE A 127 -0.07 14.29 -15.76
N ASP A 128 -0.46 14.46 -17.01
CA ASP A 128 -1.56 15.35 -17.38
C ASP A 128 -2.89 14.91 -16.79
N LEU A 129 -3.17 13.62 -16.78
CA LEU A 129 -4.37 13.10 -16.10
C LEU A 129 -4.26 13.30 -14.59
N GLY A 130 -3.12 12.96 -13.97
CA GLY A 130 -2.88 13.13 -12.54
C GLY A 130 -3.09 14.58 -12.09
N ARG A 131 -2.56 15.56 -12.86
CA ARG A 131 -2.77 17.00 -12.64
C ARG A 131 -4.25 17.38 -12.68
N ARG A 132 -5.00 16.87 -13.67
CA ARG A 132 -6.44 17.16 -13.76
C ARG A 132 -7.20 16.61 -12.56
N LEU A 133 -6.90 15.37 -12.15
CA LEU A 133 -7.51 14.76 -10.97
C LEU A 133 -7.14 15.55 -9.70
N ALA A 134 -5.85 15.83 -9.47
CA ALA A 134 -5.38 16.53 -8.27
C ALA A 134 -6.00 17.92 -8.09
N ARG A 135 -6.26 18.66 -9.18
CA ARG A 135 -6.91 19.99 -9.12
C ARG A 135 -8.29 19.97 -8.48
N THR A 136 -8.99 18.85 -8.48
CA THR A 136 -10.33 18.72 -7.88
C THR A 136 -10.28 18.40 -6.39
N ALA A 137 -9.09 18.10 -5.83
CA ALA A 137 -8.94 17.67 -4.47
C ALA A 137 -9.35 18.76 -3.45
N GLN A 138 -10.07 18.34 -2.42
CA GLN A 138 -10.35 19.20 -1.26
C GLN A 138 -9.08 19.44 -0.44
N ALA A 139 -8.24 18.42 -0.28
CA ALA A 139 -6.96 18.51 0.40
C ALA A 139 -5.99 19.45 -0.34
N ALA A 140 -5.61 20.55 0.30
CA ALA A 140 -4.80 21.62 -0.32
C ALA A 140 -3.43 21.10 -0.82
N GLY A 141 -2.77 20.21 -0.07
CA GLY A 141 -1.51 19.60 -0.49
C GLY A 141 -1.64 18.79 -1.77
N VAL A 142 -2.72 18.01 -1.91
CA VAL A 142 -3.00 17.23 -3.12
C VAL A 142 -3.31 18.17 -4.30
N ARG A 143 -4.16 19.16 -4.07
CA ARG A 143 -4.54 20.13 -5.11
C ARG A 143 -3.34 20.92 -5.65
N GLY A 144 -2.38 21.26 -4.79
CA GLY A 144 -1.16 22.01 -5.10
C GLY A 144 0.03 21.14 -5.55
N THR A 145 -0.17 19.87 -5.87
CA THR A 145 0.91 18.94 -6.23
C THR A 145 1.76 19.46 -7.39
N ALA A 146 3.07 19.50 -7.17
CA ALA A 146 4.07 19.70 -8.20
C ALA A 146 4.38 18.39 -8.93
N TRP A 147 4.35 18.41 -10.26
CA TRP A 147 4.62 17.24 -11.10
C TRP A 147 5.93 17.44 -11.86
N ARG A 148 6.87 16.54 -11.66
CA ARG A 148 8.16 16.52 -12.34
C ARG A 148 8.22 15.33 -13.30
N GLN A 149 8.38 15.64 -14.59
CA GLN A 149 8.59 14.58 -15.59
C GLN A 149 10.03 14.11 -15.52
N ALA A 150 10.24 12.89 -15.00
CA ALA A 150 11.55 12.26 -14.96
C ALA A 150 11.39 10.75 -14.72
N ALA A 151 12.35 9.97 -15.18
CA ALA A 151 12.50 8.58 -14.73
C ALA A 151 13.11 8.56 -13.33
N VAL A 152 12.57 7.72 -12.45
CA VAL A 152 13.12 7.53 -11.09
C VAL A 152 14.46 6.81 -11.19
N GLY A 153 15.45 7.32 -10.46
CA GLY A 153 16.78 6.73 -10.38
C GLY A 153 17.61 7.38 -9.27
N ALA A 154 18.60 6.68 -8.75
CA ALA A 154 19.41 7.14 -7.62
C ALA A 154 20.22 8.44 -7.88
N GLY A 155 20.50 8.73 -9.15
CA GLY A 155 21.18 9.97 -9.58
C GLY A 155 20.26 11.17 -9.77
N LEU A 156 18.94 10.99 -9.62
CA LEU A 156 17.99 12.10 -9.77
C LEU A 156 18.07 13.03 -8.56
N ASP A 157 18.13 14.35 -8.83
CA ASP A 157 18.00 15.34 -7.77
C ASP A 157 16.66 15.17 -7.03
N ARG A 158 16.73 15.07 -5.71
CA ARG A 158 15.61 14.72 -4.86
C ARG A 158 15.18 15.91 -4.01
N PRO A 159 13.92 16.35 -4.10
CA PRO A 159 13.39 17.30 -3.15
C PRO A 159 13.33 16.68 -1.75
N ARG A 160 13.63 17.43 -0.71
CA ARG A 160 13.42 17.02 0.67
C ARG A 160 11.93 16.79 0.91
N ALA A 161 11.62 15.73 1.66
CA ALA A 161 10.24 15.41 2.01
C ALA A 161 10.21 14.64 3.34
N ASP A 162 9.22 14.93 4.18
CA ASP A 162 8.98 14.21 5.42
C ASP A 162 8.53 12.77 5.14
N LEU A 163 7.70 12.59 4.12
CA LEU A 163 7.19 11.31 3.65
C LEU A 163 7.69 11.02 2.23
N ALA A 164 8.40 9.93 2.02
CA ALA A 164 8.74 9.40 0.71
C ALA A 164 7.92 8.15 0.40
N THR A 165 7.25 8.12 -0.75
CA THR A 165 6.39 7.01 -1.17
C THR A 165 6.81 6.48 -2.53
N MET A 166 6.64 5.17 -2.72
CA MET A 166 6.76 4.49 -4.00
C MET A 166 5.76 3.34 -4.05
N SER A 167 4.83 3.36 -5.00
CA SER A 167 3.74 2.38 -5.04
C SER A 167 3.66 1.71 -6.41
N TYR A 168 3.85 0.38 -6.46
CA TYR A 168 3.80 -0.45 -7.66
C TYR A 168 4.79 -0.01 -8.75
N ALA A 169 5.94 0.54 -8.33
CA ALA A 169 6.94 1.09 -9.24
C ALA A 169 8.36 0.55 -9.01
N LEU A 170 8.68 0.12 -7.79
CA LEU A 170 10.01 -0.41 -7.47
C LEU A 170 10.29 -1.71 -8.22
N GLY A 171 9.29 -2.60 -8.31
CA GLY A 171 9.37 -3.87 -9.04
C GLY A 171 9.56 -3.70 -10.55
N GLU A 172 9.19 -2.54 -11.13
CA GLU A 172 9.40 -2.22 -12.55
C GLU A 172 10.85 -1.82 -12.88
N LEU A 173 11.62 -1.45 -11.86
CA LEU A 173 13.03 -1.09 -12.05
C LEU A 173 13.89 -2.34 -12.22
N PRO A 174 15.02 -2.24 -12.98
CA PRO A 174 16.01 -3.29 -13.00
C PRO A 174 16.44 -3.66 -11.56
N GLU A 175 16.59 -4.95 -11.29
CA GLU A 175 16.89 -5.44 -9.93
C GLU A 175 18.14 -4.80 -9.33
N ARG A 176 19.18 -4.60 -10.17
CA ARG A 176 20.45 -3.96 -9.77
C ARG A 176 20.28 -2.53 -9.28
N ASP A 177 19.22 -1.81 -9.70
CA ASP A 177 19.03 -0.40 -9.40
C ASP A 177 18.09 -0.17 -8.18
N ARG A 178 17.34 -1.22 -7.76
CA ARG A 178 16.30 -1.12 -6.73
C ARG A 178 16.86 -0.69 -5.36
N ALA A 179 17.98 -1.28 -4.95
CA ALA A 179 18.59 -0.95 -3.66
C ALA A 179 19.02 0.52 -3.61
N ASP A 180 19.62 1.03 -4.68
CA ASP A 180 20.06 2.42 -4.75
C ASP A 180 18.87 3.40 -4.77
N VAL A 181 17.78 3.04 -5.42
CA VAL A 181 16.54 3.84 -5.39
C VAL A 181 15.91 3.84 -4.00
N VAL A 182 15.93 2.72 -3.26
CA VAL A 182 15.46 2.68 -1.88
C VAL A 182 16.32 3.56 -0.96
N ARG A 183 17.64 3.53 -1.10
CA ARG A 183 18.56 4.46 -0.39
C ARG A 183 18.24 5.92 -0.74
N TRP A 184 18.01 6.19 -2.02
CA TRP A 184 17.64 7.51 -2.50
C TRP A 184 16.30 7.96 -1.89
N LEU A 185 15.29 7.09 -1.77
CA LEU A 185 14.03 7.39 -1.08
C LEU A 185 14.25 7.67 0.41
N ALA A 186 15.15 6.95 1.07
CA ALA A 186 15.41 7.09 2.49
C ALA A 186 16.14 8.38 2.87
N ARG A 187 16.89 8.97 1.92
CA ARG A 187 17.71 10.17 2.20
C ARG A 187 16.82 11.32 2.68
N ASP A 188 17.10 11.82 3.89
CA ASP A 188 16.39 12.94 4.52
C ASP A 188 14.86 12.77 4.63
N ALA A 189 14.35 11.54 4.55
CA ALA A 189 12.95 11.25 4.79
C ALA A 189 12.72 10.90 6.28
N ALA A 190 11.68 11.46 6.88
CA ALA A 190 11.27 11.06 8.21
C ALA A 190 10.53 9.72 8.19
N MET A 191 9.84 9.41 7.08
CA MET A 191 9.21 8.11 6.84
C MET A 191 9.28 7.73 5.36
N VAL A 192 9.58 6.46 5.09
CA VAL A 192 9.50 5.84 3.74
C VAL A 192 8.40 4.81 3.73
N LEU A 193 7.61 4.78 2.68
CA LEU A 193 6.57 3.77 2.47
C LEU A 193 6.67 3.24 1.03
N VAL A 194 6.88 1.93 0.91
CA VAL A 194 6.91 1.23 -0.39
C VAL A 194 5.79 0.20 -0.42
N VAL A 195 5.04 0.17 -1.53
CA VAL A 195 3.94 -0.77 -1.77
C VAL A 195 4.17 -1.48 -3.10
N GLU A 196 4.01 -2.80 -3.12
CA GLU A 196 4.17 -3.65 -4.30
C GLU A 196 3.03 -4.68 -4.39
N PRO A 197 2.83 -5.35 -5.55
CA PRO A 197 1.81 -6.37 -5.66
C PRO A 197 1.96 -7.48 -4.61
N GLY A 198 0.85 -8.02 -4.09
CA GLY A 198 0.82 -9.11 -3.11
C GLY A 198 1.17 -10.49 -3.70
N THR A 199 2.10 -10.53 -4.64
CA THR A 199 2.65 -11.73 -5.27
C THR A 199 3.96 -12.14 -4.60
N PRO A 200 4.45 -13.39 -4.79
CA PRO A 200 5.77 -13.77 -4.31
C PRO A 200 6.89 -12.84 -4.78
N ALA A 201 6.85 -12.38 -6.04
CA ALA A 201 7.84 -11.45 -6.59
C ALA A 201 7.75 -10.05 -5.94
N GLY A 202 6.52 -9.51 -5.77
CA GLY A 202 6.32 -8.23 -5.10
C GLY A 202 6.75 -8.29 -3.63
N TYR A 203 6.46 -9.39 -2.93
CA TYR A 203 6.96 -9.61 -1.58
C TYR A 203 8.50 -9.65 -1.52
N ALA A 204 9.16 -10.35 -2.46
CA ALA A 204 10.62 -10.38 -2.52
C ALA A 204 11.21 -8.98 -2.70
N THR A 205 10.59 -8.14 -3.54
CA THR A 205 10.97 -6.73 -3.72
C THR A 205 10.82 -5.94 -2.41
N ILE A 206 9.72 -6.12 -1.68
CA ILE A 206 9.48 -5.46 -0.39
C ILE A 206 10.45 -5.96 0.69
N ALA A 207 10.72 -7.27 0.74
CA ALA A 207 11.69 -7.83 1.69
C ALA A 207 13.09 -7.25 1.47
N ALA A 208 13.54 -7.15 0.21
CA ALA A 208 14.81 -6.53 -0.12
C ALA A 208 14.83 -5.03 0.22
N ALA A 209 13.76 -4.29 -0.08
CA ALA A 209 13.63 -2.88 0.30
C ALA A 209 13.69 -2.68 1.82
N ARG A 210 13.05 -3.57 2.59
CA ARG A 210 13.08 -3.56 4.05
C ARG A 210 14.52 -3.68 4.58
N GLU A 211 15.29 -4.63 4.06
CA GLU A 211 16.69 -4.82 4.49
C GLU A 211 17.55 -3.57 4.18
N VAL A 212 17.33 -2.94 3.02
CA VAL A 212 18.02 -1.69 2.68
C VAL A 212 17.63 -0.58 3.66
N LEU A 213 16.36 -0.38 3.98
CA LEU A 213 15.89 0.65 4.91
C LEU A 213 16.47 0.44 6.32
N LEU A 214 16.54 -0.80 6.80
CA LEU A 214 17.18 -1.12 8.08
C LEU A 214 18.68 -0.83 8.05
N ALA A 215 19.37 -1.17 6.95
CA ALA A 215 20.81 -0.88 6.78
C ALA A 215 21.10 0.63 6.74
N GLU A 216 20.15 1.44 6.26
CA GLU A 216 20.21 2.91 6.31
C GLU A 216 19.82 3.49 7.68
N GLY A 217 19.61 2.65 8.69
CA GLY A 217 19.30 3.06 10.06
C GLY A 217 17.86 3.46 10.34
N LEU A 218 16.92 3.13 9.43
CA LEU A 218 15.50 3.32 9.70
C LEU A 218 14.94 2.12 10.50
N SER A 219 13.89 2.36 11.28
CA SER A 219 13.14 1.33 11.98
C SER A 219 11.80 1.03 11.27
N VAL A 220 11.46 -0.24 11.09
CA VAL A 220 10.19 -0.63 10.48
C VAL A 220 9.04 -0.36 11.45
N VAL A 221 8.01 0.31 10.98
CA VAL A 221 6.80 0.62 11.77
C VAL A 221 5.60 -0.20 11.33
N ALA A 222 5.57 -0.65 10.07
CA ALA A 222 4.53 -1.53 9.54
C ALA A 222 5.02 -2.25 8.26
N PRO A 223 4.56 -3.48 7.99
CA PRO A 223 3.62 -4.29 8.77
C PRO A 223 4.28 -5.03 9.93
N CYS A 224 5.64 -5.14 9.89
CA CYS A 224 6.38 -5.98 10.82
C CYS A 224 6.34 -5.42 12.25
N PRO A 225 6.20 -6.29 13.25
CA PRO A 225 6.30 -5.89 14.65
C PRO A 225 7.75 -5.70 15.15
N HIS A 226 8.75 -5.99 14.31
CA HIS A 226 10.18 -5.99 14.68
C HIS A 226 11.09 -5.63 13.51
N ASP A 227 12.33 -5.23 13.85
CA ASP A 227 13.41 -4.95 12.90
C ASP A 227 14.30 -6.18 12.60
N ARG A 228 14.12 -7.31 13.29
CA ARG A 228 14.88 -8.55 13.05
C ARG A 228 14.60 -9.11 11.64
N ALA A 229 15.40 -10.09 11.22
CA ALA A 229 15.18 -10.80 9.97
C ALA A 229 13.74 -11.31 9.84
N CYS A 230 13.18 -11.23 8.63
CA CYS A 230 11.83 -11.72 8.39
C CYS A 230 11.75 -13.24 8.61
N PRO A 231 10.80 -13.73 9.44
CA PRO A 231 10.69 -15.15 9.75
C PRO A 231 10.02 -15.98 8.63
N ILE A 232 9.58 -15.33 7.55
CA ILE A 232 8.96 -16.03 6.41
C ILE A 232 10.06 -16.62 5.53
N GLU A 233 9.98 -17.93 5.33
CA GLU A 233 10.92 -18.69 4.52
C GLU A 233 10.67 -18.43 3.02
N PRO A 234 11.65 -17.84 2.28
CA PRO A 234 11.49 -17.57 0.87
C PRO A 234 11.14 -18.83 0.06
N GLY A 235 10.21 -18.71 -0.88
CA GLY A 235 9.77 -19.80 -1.74
C GLY A 235 8.72 -20.73 -1.14
N ARG A 236 8.47 -20.70 0.18
CA ARG A 236 7.40 -21.48 0.84
C ARG A 236 6.17 -20.66 1.16
N ASP A 237 6.36 -19.41 1.58
CA ASP A 237 5.27 -18.48 1.89
C ASP A 237 5.72 -17.06 1.58
N TRP A 238 4.78 -16.09 1.58
CA TRP A 238 5.08 -14.67 1.39
C TRP A 238 4.11 -13.79 2.18
N CYS A 239 4.64 -12.69 2.74
CA CYS A 239 3.84 -11.71 3.45
C CYS A 239 3.10 -10.82 2.46
N HIS A 240 1.78 -10.77 2.57
CA HIS A 240 0.94 -9.88 1.79
C HIS A 240 -0.35 -9.60 2.57
N PHE A 241 -1.06 -8.58 2.13
CA PHE A 241 -2.31 -8.12 2.72
C PHE A 241 -3.37 -7.98 1.63
N SER A 242 -4.60 -7.79 2.04
CA SER A 242 -5.72 -7.66 1.11
C SER A 242 -6.61 -6.51 1.54
N VAL A 243 -7.04 -5.70 0.58
CA VAL A 243 -8.04 -4.66 0.78
C VAL A 243 -9.17 -4.83 -0.21
N ARG A 244 -10.41 -4.71 0.28
CA ARG A 244 -11.60 -4.86 -0.54
C ARG A 244 -11.96 -3.56 -1.23
N LEU A 245 -12.13 -3.63 -2.54
CA LEU A 245 -12.50 -2.52 -3.41
C LEU A 245 -13.96 -2.70 -3.85
N PRO A 246 -14.85 -1.71 -3.63
CA PRO A 246 -16.15 -1.71 -4.28
C PRO A 246 -15.96 -1.47 -5.79
N ARG A 247 -16.56 -2.32 -6.62
CA ARG A 247 -16.58 -2.13 -8.07
C ARG A 247 -17.67 -1.14 -8.45
N THR A 248 -17.29 -0.05 -9.13
CA THR A 248 -18.24 0.84 -9.77
C THR A 248 -18.98 0.13 -10.92
N SER A 249 -20.10 0.68 -11.39
CA SER A 249 -20.82 0.15 -12.56
C SER A 249 -19.91 0.00 -13.78
N LEU A 250 -19.03 0.98 -13.99
CA LEU A 250 -18.04 0.96 -15.07
C LEU A 250 -17.00 -0.15 -14.89
N HIS A 251 -16.48 -0.36 -13.68
CA HIS A 251 -15.58 -1.48 -13.37
C HIS A 251 -16.22 -2.84 -13.69
N ARG A 252 -17.52 -3.00 -13.41
CA ARG A 252 -18.25 -4.23 -13.71
C ARG A 252 -18.39 -4.46 -15.22
N GLN A 253 -18.72 -3.39 -15.97
CA GLN A 253 -18.86 -3.47 -17.44
C GLN A 253 -17.53 -3.79 -18.12
N VAL A 254 -16.44 -3.17 -17.64
CA VAL A 254 -15.09 -3.30 -18.24
C VAL A 254 -14.46 -4.66 -17.95
N LYS A 255 -14.71 -5.26 -16.76
CA LYS A 255 -14.12 -6.55 -16.36
C LYS A 255 -15.00 -7.76 -16.58
N ALA A 256 -16.22 -7.62 -17.15
CA ALA A 256 -17.22 -8.70 -17.23
C ALA A 256 -17.40 -9.46 -15.89
N GLY A 257 -17.21 -8.77 -14.78
CA GLY A 257 -17.20 -9.38 -13.45
C GLY A 257 -18.57 -9.37 -12.80
N THR A 258 -19.02 -10.52 -12.30
CA THR A 258 -20.32 -10.70 -11.62
C THR A 258 -20.32 -10.18 -10.18
N LEU A 259 -19.14 -10.09 -9.53
CA LEU A 259 -19.03 -9.65 -8.14
C LEU A 259 -19.02 -8.12 -8.02
N SER A 260 -19.67 -7.60 -6.99
CA SER A 260 -19.74 -6.17 -6.67
C SER A 260 -18.43 -5.62 -6.06
N PHE A 261 -17.46 -6.47 -5.78
CA PHE A 261 -16.18 -6.12 -5.18
C PHE A 261 -15.02 -6.88 -5.81
N GLU A 262 -13.82 -6.41 -5.54
CA GLU A 262 -12.54 -7.05 -5.85
C GLU A 262 -11.62 -6.91 -4.66
N ASP A 263 -10.81 -7.92 -4.38
CA ASP A 263 -9.81 -7.88 -3.33
C ASP A 263 -8.42 -7.61 -3.96
N GLU A 264 -7.87 -6.42 -3.71
CA GLU A 264 -6.50 -6.08 -4.11
C GLU A 264 -5.53 -6.65 -3.08
N LYS A 265 -4.58 -7.47 -3.56
CA LYS A 265 -3.50 -8.01 -2.74
C LYS A 265 -2.24 -7.20 -2.93
N PHE A 266 -1.59 -6.83 -1.83
CA PHE A 266 -0.38 -6.02 -1.84
C PHE A 266 0.59 -6.45 -0.73
N ALA A 267 1.87 -6.20 -0.94
CA ALA A 267 2.92 -6.25 0.06
C ALA A 267 3.43 -4.82 0.29
N TYR A 268 3.92 -4.51 1.49
CA TYR A 268 4.43 -3.18 1.78
C TYR A 268 5.44 -3.17 2.92
N VAL A 269 6.21 -2.10 2.99
CA VAL A 269 7.03 -1.73 4.14
C VAL A 269 6.87 -0.23 4.39
N ALA A 270 6.70 0.14 5.66
CA ALA A 270 6.81 1.50 6.16
C ALA A 270 7.91 1.54 7.22
N ALA A 271 8.87 2.45 7.04
CA ALA A 271 9.99 2.62 7.97
C ALA A 271 10.22 4.10 8.28
N THR A 272 10.64 4.41 9.51
CA THR A 272 10.86 5.76 10.01
C THR A 272 12.32 5.96 10.44
N ALA A 273 12.83 7.18 10.21
CA ALA A 273 14.13 7.60 10.73
C ALA A 273 14.12 7.86 12.25
N ARG A 274 12.96 7.83 12.89
CA ARG A 274 12.81 7.93 14.34
C ARG A 274 12.70 6.53 14.93
N PRO A 275 13.16 6.30 16.17
CA PRO A 275 12.93 5.04 16.85
C PRO A 275 11.45 4.68 16.82
N ALA A 276 11.13 3.46 16.42
CA ALA A 276 9.76 2.99 16.43
C ALA A 276 9.27 2.90 17.88
N PRO A 277 8.05 3.37 18.20
CA PRO A 277 7.49 3.22 19.54
C PRO A 277 7.42 1.74 19.93
N ALA A 278 7.88 1.40 21.13
CA ALA A 278 7.79 0.05 21.68
C ALA A 278 6.61 -0.03 22.70
N PRO A 279 6.04 -1.22 22.95
CA PRO A 279 6.15 -2.45 22.15
C PRO A 279 5.31 -2.38 20.87
N ALA A 280 5.67 -3.15 19.86
CA ALA A 280 4.82 -3.35 18.68
C ALA A 280 3.81 -4.46 18.95
N ALA A 281 2.56 -4.23 18.55
CA ALA A 281 1.57 -5.31 18.51
C ALA A 281 1.93 -6.30 17.40
N ASP A 282 1.60 -7.58 17.60
CA ASP A 282 1.70 -8.61 16.59
C ASP A 282 0.85 -8.27 15.36
N ARG A 283 1.17 -8.88 14.20
CA ARG A 283 0.44 -8.64 12.95
C ARG A 283 -0.30 -9.88 12.50
N VAL A 284 -1.60 -9.74 12.23
CA VAL A 284 -2.42 -10.81 11.65
C VAL A 284 -2.07 -10.99 10.17
N LEU A 285 -1.54 -12.17 9.80
CA LEU A 285 -0.99 -12.43 8.46
C LEU A 285 -1.97 -13.05 7.48
N ARG A 286 -3.09 -13.57 7.94
CA ARG A 286 -4.10 -14.26 7.10
C ARG A 286 -5.49 -13.98 7.64
N HIS A 287 -6.51 -14.26 6.85
CA HIS A 287 -7.88 -14.20 7.33
C HIS A 287 -8.07 -15.09 8.59
N PRO A 288 -8.58 -14.52 9.70
CA PRO A 288 -8.92 -15.28 10.88
C PRO A 288 -9.88 -16.45 10.57
N GLN A 289 -9.55 -17.64 11.01
CA GLN A 289 -10.41 -18.81 10.80
C GLN A 289 -11.38 -18.94 11.97
N LYS A 290 -12.65 -18.63 11.73
CA LYS A 290 -13.70 -18.63 12.73
C LYS A 290 -14.46 -19.96 12.70
N ARG A 291 -14.44 -20.69 13.81
CA ARG A 291 -15.22 -21.90 14.05
C ARG A 291 -16.09 -21.72 15.29
N LYS A 292 -17.04 -22.64 15.53
CA LYS A 292 -17.89 -22.57 16.73
C LYS A 292 -17.03 -22.61 18.00
N GLY A 293 -17.01 -21.49 18.72
CA GLY A 293 -16.32 -21.37 20.02
C GLY A 293 -14.80 -21.17 19.95
N VAL A 294 -14.20 -21.05 18.74
CA VAL A 294 -12.76 -20.85 18.58
C VAL A 294 -12.44 -19.99 17.35
N VAL A 295 -11.41 -19.15 17.46
CA VAL A 295 -10.81 -18.41 16.34
C VAL A 295 -9.34 -18.78 16.27
N SER A 296 -8.86 -19.14 15.08
CA SER A 296 -7.43 -19.32 14.80
C SER A 296 -6.88 -18.10 14.09
N LEU A 297 -5.77 -17.58 14.60
CA LEU A 297 -5.01 -16.44 14.05
C LEU A 297 -3.61 -16.90 13.67
N ARG A 298 -3.16 -16.53 12.47
CA ARG A 298 -1.75 -16.66 12.08
C ARG A 298 -1.09 -15.30 12.24
N LEU A 299 -0.10 -15.22 13.12
CA LEU A 299 0.53 -13.96 13.54
C LEU A 299 2.00 -13.93 13.16
N CYS A 300 2.48 -12.74 12.80
CA CYS A 300 3.89 -12.36 12.91
C CYS A 300 4.06 -11.65 14.26
N THR A 301 4.92 -12.20 15.11
CA THR A 301 5.11 -11.73 16.49
C THR A 301 6.48 -11.11 16.66
N ASP A 302 6.61 -10.21 17.61
CA ASP A 302 7.93 -9.63 17.95
C ASP A 302 8.85 -10.68 18.57
N ALA A 303 8.38 -11.55 19.43
CA ALA A 303 9.25 -12.50 20.16
C ALA A 303 9.58 -13.77 19.35
N ASP A 304 8.55 -14.42 18.78
CA ASP A 304 8.61 -15.82 18.36
C ASP A 304 8.48 -16.03 16.84
N GLY A 305 8.50 -14.96 16.04
CA GLY A 305 8.34 -15.05 14.59
C GLY A 305 6.89 -15.40 14.18
N ILE A 306 6.71 -16.40 13.32
CA ILE A 306 5.37 -16.82 12.87
C ILE A 306 4.74 -17.78 13.87
N ARG A 307 3.53 -17.46 14.35
CA ARG A 307 2.77 -18.31 15.26
C ARG A 307 1.32 -18.47 14.82
N ASP A 308 0.78 -19.68 15.05
CA ASP A 308 -0.65 -19.95 14.98
C ASP A 308 -1.22 -19.97 16.41
N VAL A 309 -2.18 -19.07 16.68
CA VAL A 309 -2.78 -18.86 18.00
C VAL A 309 -4.25 -19.24 17.93
N LEU A 310 -4.70 -20.04 18.92
CA LEU A 310 -6.10 -20.43 19.10
C LEU A 310 -6.71 -19.62 20.25
N VAL A 311 -7.74 -18.85 19.95
CA VAL A 311 -8.49 -18.08 20.93
C VAL A 311 -9.88 -18.70 21.12
N SER A 312 -10.13 -19.26 22.30
CA SER A 312 -11.37 -19.96 22.62
C SER A 312 -12.40 -19.04 23.29
N LYS A 313 -13.68 -19.41 23.23
CA LYS A 313 -14.78 -18.69 23.89
C LYS A 313 -14.56 -18.51 25.42
N ARG A 314 -13.79 -19.41 26.04
CA ARG A 314 -13.44 -19.34 27.47
C ARG A 314 -12.59 -18.11 27.82
N GLN A 315 -11.90 -17.52 26.84
CA GLN A 315 -11.04 -16.34 27.01
C GLN A 315 -11.83 -15.02 26.89
N GLY A 316 -13.16 -15.05 26.98
CA GLY A 316 -14.01 -13.88 27.18
C GLY A 316 -13.79 -12.75 26.15
N GLU A 317 -13.24 -11.62 26.60
CA GLU A 317 -12.99 -10.44 25.80
C GLU A 317 -12.00 -10.68 24.66
N LEU A 318 -10.92 -11.42 24.92
CA LEU A 318 -9.94 -11.79 23.90
C LEU A 318 -10.60 -12.55 22.73
N TYR A 319 -11.57 -13.43 23.02
CA TYR A 319 -12.33 -14.14 21.99
C TYR A 319 -13.24 -13.19 21.17
N ARG A 320 -13.87 -12.20 21.82
CA ARG A 320 -14.69 -11.19 21.10
C ARG A 320 -13.80 -10.43 20.11
N ARG A 321 -12.66 -9.94 20.54
CA ARG A 321 -11.67 -9.25 19.68
C ARG A 321 -11.15 -10.15 18.55
N ALA A 322 -10.83 -11.40 18.85
CA ALA A 322 -10.38 -12.34 17.81
C ALA A 322 -11.45 -12.59 16.74
N ARG A 323 -12.72 -12.42 17.07
CA ARG A 323 -13.81 -12.47 16.07
C ARG A 323 -13.89 -11.23 15.18
N ASP A 324 -13.46 -10.10 15.66
CA ASP A 324 -13.58 -8.81 14.97
C ASP A 324 -12.33 -8.43 14.20
N VAL A 325 -11.17 -8.97 14.62
CA VAL A 325 -9.90 -8.70 13.94
C VAL A 325 -9.89 -9.24 12.52
N GLY A 326 -9.26 -8.50 11.61
CA GLY A 326 -9.10 -8.82 10.21
C GLY A 326 -7.65 -9.17 9.82
N TRP A 327 -7.47 -9.55 8.56
CA TRP A 327 -6.15 -9.74 7.98
C TRP A 327 -5.44 -8.39 7.84
N GLY A 328 -4.23 -8.28 8.39
CA GLY A 328 -3.43 -7.06 8.42
C GLY A 328 -3.59 -6.23 9.68
N ASP A 329 -4.56 -6.54 10.54
CA ASP A 329 -4.74 -5.80 11.79
C ASP A 329 -3.63 -6.09 12.80
N ALA A 330 -3.42 -5.14 13.71
CA ALA A 330 -2.60 -5.34 14.88
C ALA A 330 -3.31 -6.27 15.89
N TRP A 331 -2.53 -7.16 16.51
CA TRP A 331 -3.02 -8.04 17.55
C TRP A 331 -2.17 -7.89 18.81
N ASP A 332 -2.78 -7.39 19.89
CA ASP A 332 -2.12 -7.24 21.18
C ASP A 332 -2.84 -8.13 22.22
N ALA A 333 -2.27 -9.32 22.43
CA ALA A 333 -2.79 -10.24 23.44
C ALA A 333 -2.40 -9.82 24.86
N ALA A 334 -1.29 -9.10 25.06
CA ALA A 334 -0.74 -8.75 26.37
C ALA A 334 -1.32 -7.45 26.92
N GLY A 335 -1.65 -6.48 26.06
CA GLY A 335 -2.23 -5.19 26.50
C GLY A 335 -3.57 -5.33 27.20
N ASP A 336 -4.28 -6.43 27.01
CA ASP A 336 -5.57 -6.69 27.64
C ASP A 336 -5.50 -7.46 28.95
N ALA A 337 -4.55 -8.37 29.08
CA ALA A 337 -4.30 -9.00 30.39
C ALA A 337 -3.94 -7.94 31.45
N ALA A 338 -3.19 -6.89 31.03
CA ALA A 338 -2.89 -5.75 31.90
C ALA A 338 -4.09 -4.83 32.15
N ARG A 339 -4.98 -4.65 31.15
CA ARG A 339 -6.20 -3.85 31.30
C ARG A 339 -7.29 -4.54 32.10
N ASP A 340 -7.46 -5.87 31.94
CA ASP A 340 -8.38 -6.67 32.77
C ASP A 340 -7.90 -6.77 34.23
N ALA A 341 -6.58 -6.85 34.47
CA ALA A 341 -6.03 -6.81 35.81
C ALA A 341 -6.17 -5.41 36.50
N ALA A 342 -6.30 -4.35 35.72
CA ALA A 342 -6.48 -2.98 36.22
C ALA A 342 -7.96 -2.56 36.37
N ARG A 343 -8.91 -3.41 36.01
CA ARG A 343 -10.33 -3.14 36.17
C ARG A 343 -10.73 -3.37 37.66
N PRO A 344 -11.18 -2.35 38.38
CA PRO A 344 -11.66 -2.58 39.74
C PRO A 344 -12.83 -3.58 39.69
N ALA A 345 -12.84 -4.54 40.62
CA ALA A 345 -13.94 -5.46 40.79
C ALA A 345 -15.21 -4.59 41.04
N ALA A 346 -16.04 -4.47 39.99
CA ALA A 346 -17.33 -3.85 40.13
C ALA A 346 -18.19 -4.73 41.00
N ASP A 347 -18.63 -4.15 42.11
CA ASP A 347 -19.49 -4.74 43.11
C ASP A 347 -20.54 -5.70 42.54
N LEU A 348 -20.46 -6.93 42.95
CA LEU A 348 -21.59 -7.86 42.96
C LEU A 348 -22.36 -7.58 44.23
N GLY A 349 -23.28 -6.61 44.15
CA GLY A 349 -24.33 -6.40 45.09
C GLY A 349 -25.66 -6.93 44.54
#